data_8273742c5b74ff4edc36c475715b934e
#
_entry.id   8273742c5b74ff4edc36c475715b934e
#
_cell.length_a   1.000
_cell.length_b   1.000
_cell.length_c   1.000
_cell.angle_alpha   90.00
_cell.angle_beta   90.00
_cell.angle_gamma   90.00
#
_symmetry.space_group_name_H-M   'P 1'
#
loop_
_entity.id
_entity.type
_entity.pdbx_description
1 polymer ?
#
loop_
_entity_poly.entity_id
_entity_poly.type
_entity_poly.pdbx_seq_one_letter_code
_entity_poly.pdbx_strand_id
1 'polypeptide(L)'
;MIVTIDGPAGAGKSTVARAIAAKLGYIYLDTGALYRAVAWKALVTGTDPTVPAAMKRLSRNIRLQIVHTPDGAMEVEVDGRRLTGEIRTPEVTRAAAQVAALPDIREELRPIQQAFGRRSDLAGVVAEGRDLGTKIFPEAQAKFFFRADAAERARRRHAELPVADKALGLEETRRALDARDDRDQTREIAPLAAAKDAVVIDTTQLSVDDVVERMLRVIEHKAADRR
;
A
#
# COMPACT_ATOMS: atom_id res chain seq x y z
N MET A 1 -10.67 15.16 -2.94
CA MET A 1 -11.34 13.84 -2.99
C MET A 1 -10.36 12.74 -2.59
N ILE A 2 -10.80 11.71 -1.83
CA ILE A 2 -9.97 10.56 -1.47
C ILE A 2 -10.47 9.34 -2.26
N VAL A 3 -9.55 8.69 -2.97
CA VAL A 3 -9.76 7.43 -3.69
C VAL A 3 -8.91 6.36 -3.01
N THR A 4 -9.48 5.24 -2.61
CA THR A 4 -8.75 4.12 -2.00
C THR A 4 -8.76 2.90 -2.89
N ILE A 5 -7.61 2.20 -2.95
CA ILE A 5 -7.44 0.94 -3.67
C ILE A 5 -6.85 -0.09 -2.71
N ASP A 6 -7.67 -0.99 -2.24
CA ASP A 6 -7.27 -2.11 -1.39
C ASP A 6 -7.22 -3.42 -2.19
N GLY A 7 -6.55 -4.44 -1.67
CA GLY A 7 -6.47 -5.75 -2.30
C GLY A 7 -5.15 -6.46 -2.04
N PRO A 8 -5.01 -7.74 -2.42
CA PRO A 8 -3.84 -8.56 -2.16
C PRO A 8 -2.58 -8.07 -2.88
N ALA A 9 -1.43 -8.64 -2.51
CA ALA A 9 -0.18 -8.36 -3.19
C ALA A 9 -0.19 -8.87 -4.65
N GLY A 10 0.42 -8.14 -5.59
CA GLY A 10 0.45 -8.51 -7.01
C GLY A 10 -0.85 -8.27 -7.80
N ALA A 11 -1.89 -7.67 -7.18
CA ALA A 11 -3.15 -7.35 -7.87
C ALA A 11 -3.09 -6.10 -8.77
N GLY A 12 -1.93 -5.46 -8.95
CA GLY A 12 -1.76 -4.30 -9.83
C GLY A 12 -2.09 -2.95 -9.22
N LYS A 13 -2.35 -2.87 -7.91
CA LYS A 13 -2.77 -1.63 -7.22
C LYS A 13 -1.85 -0.44 -7.47
N SER A 14 -0.55 -0.61 -7.27
CA SER A 14 0.42 0.50 -7.37
C SER A 14 0.51 1.08 -8.79
N THR A 15 0.45 0.22 -9.80
CA THR A 15 0.48 0.64 -11.21
C THR A 15 -0.75 1.47 -11.55
N VAL A 16 -1.93 0.95 -11.20
CA VAL A 16 -3.21 1.62 -11.45
C VAL A 16 -3.36 2.89 -10.62
N ALA A 17 -2.96 2.84 -9.33
CA ALA A 17 -3.05 4.01 -8.45
C ALA A 17 -2.24 5.20 -8.98
N ARG A 18 -1.01 4.96 -9.46
CA ARG A 18 -0.19 6.00 -10.09
C ARG A 18 -0.82 6.53 -11.38
N ALA A 19 -1.35 5.65 -12.22
CA ALA A 19 -2.00 6.05 -13.47
C ALA A 19 -3.24 6.92 -13.22
N ILE A 20 -4.08 6.54 -12.24
CA ILE A 20 -5.26 7.33 -11.83
C ILE A 20 -4.82 8.67 -11.23
N ALA A 21 -3.83 8.67 -10.34
CA ALA A 21 -3.33 9.89 -9.73
C ALA A 21 -2.84 10.88 -10.79
N ALA A 22 -2.04 10.41 -11.75
CA ALA A 22 -1.55 11.23 -12.86
C ALA A 22 -2.69 11.79 -13.74
N LYS A 23 -3.68 10.95 -14.11
CA LYS A 23 -4.82 11.38 -14.94
C LYS A 23 -5.72 12.40 -14.25
N LEU A 24 -5.88 12.33 -12.93
CA LEU A 24 -6.73 13.23 -12.16
C LEU A 24 -5.98 14.46 -11.61
N GLY A 25 -4.65 14.53 -11.73
CA GLY A 25 -3.84 15.52 -11.05
C GLY A 25 -3.89 15.36 -9.52
N TYR A 26 -4.09 14.14 -9.03
CA TYR A 26 -4.11 13.81 -7.62
C TYR A 26 -2.75 13.33 -7.14
N ILE A 27 -2.53 13.39 -5.83
CA ILE A 27 -1.31 12.85 -5.23
C ILE A 27 -1.47 11.34 -4.98
N TYR A 28 -0.40 10.59 -5.29
CA TYR A 28 -0.32 9.16 -5.01
C TYR A 28 0.20 8.91 -3.59
N LEU A 29 -0.43 7.98 -2.86
CA LEU A 29 -0.04 7.56 -1.51
C LEU A 29 0.13 6.03 -1.44
N ASP A 30 1.38 5.55 -1.38
CA ASP A 30 1.74 4.16 -1.07
C ASP A 30 1.83 3.98 0.46
N THR A 31 0.76 3.54 1.10
CA THR A 31 0.77 3.33 2.56
C THR A 31 1.68 2.18 2.97
N GLY A 32 1.90 1.20 2.11
CA GLY A 32 2.84 0.12 2.34
C GLY A 32 4.29 0.58 2.48
N ALA A 33 4.65 1.71 1.87
CA ALA A 33 5.98 2.31 2.01
C ALA A 33 6.27 2.74 3.45
N LEU A 34 5.26 3.19 4.20
CA LEU A 34 5.41 3.59 5.61
C LEU A 34 5.78 2.39 6.49
N TYR A 35 5.08 1.25 6.32
CA TYR A 35 5.41 0.01 7.04
C TYR A 35 6.79 -0.51 6.66
N ARG A 36 7.17 -0.39 5.38
CA ARG A 36 8.52 -0.75 4.93
C ARG A 36 9.60 0.17 5.50
N ALA A 37 9.32 1.45 5.67
CA ALA A 37 10.25 2.39 6.29
C ALA A 37 10.49 2.07 7.77
N VAL A 38 9.44 1.73 8.53
CA VAL A 38 9.57 1.27 9.92
C VAL A 38 10.35 -0.04 9.99
N ALA A 39 10.06 -0.99 9.09
CA ALA A 39 10.78 -2.26 9.00
C ALA A 39 12.27 -2.08 8.66
N TRP A 40 12.57 -1.21 7.68
CA TRP A 40 13.95 -0.85 7.34
C TRP A 40 14.69 -0.28 8.56
N LYS A 41 14.05 0.65 9.29
CA LYS A 41 14.68 1.23 10.49
C LYS A 41 14.94 0.16 11.55
N ALA A 42 14.00 -0.77 11.76
CA ALA A 42 14.19 -1.88 12.68
C ALA A 42 15.42 -2.73 12.31
N LEU A 43 15.54 -3.10 11.03
CA LEU A 43 16.66 -3.90 10.53
C LEU A 43 18.00 -3.18 10.70
N VAL A 44 18.10 -1.91 10.33
CA VAL A 44 19.37 -1.16 10.42
C VAL A 44 19.78 -0.84 11.85
N THR A 45 18.83 -0.87 12.81
CA THR A 45 19.13 -0.68 14.25
C THR A 45 19.25 -1.99 15.02
N GLY A 46 19.14 -3.15 14.33
CA GLY A 46 19.15 -4.46 14.98
C GLY A 46 17.95 -4.73 15.88
N THR A 47 16.84 -4.00 15.67
CA THR A 47 15.59 -4.22 16.41
C THR A 47 14.82 -5.38 15.77
N ASP A 48 14.47 -6.40 16.55
CA ASP A 48 13.69 -7.53 16.05
C ASP A 48 12.25 -7.12 15.72
N PRO A 49 11.82 -7.23 14.44
CA PRO A 49 10.47 -6.87 14.01
C PRO A 49 9.35 -7.72 14.62
N THR A 50 9.69 -8.85 15.23
CA THR A 50 8.73 -9.76 15.86
C THR A 50 8.45 -9.44 17.32
N VAL A 51 9.24 -8.54 17.94
CA VAL A 51 9.11 -8.18 19.36
C VAL A 51 8.29 -6.89 19.53
N PRO A 52 6.98 -6.97 19.91
CA PRO A 52 6.08 -5.81 19.93
C PRO A 52 6.61 -4.65 20.78
N ALA A 53 7.12 -4.93 22.00
CA ALA A 53 7.62 -3.90 22.89
C ALA A 53 8.84 -3.15 22.36
N ALA A 54 9.73 -3.83 21.62
CA ALA A 54 10.88 -3.22 20.97
C ALA A 54 10.43 -2.34 19.81
N MET A 55 9.51 -2.84 18.98
CA MET A 55 8.95 -2.12 17.86
C MET A 55 8.15 -0.89 18.28
N LYS A 56 7.39 -0.98 19.37
CA LYS A 56 6.68 0.17 19.95
C LYS A 56 7.66 1.27 20.41
N ARG A 57 8.75 0.90 21.06
CA ARG A 57 9.81 1.88 21.42
C ARG A 57 10.44 2.51 20.20
N LEU A 58 10.75 1.70 19.19
CA LEU A 58 11.33 2.17 17.93
C LEU A 58 10.41 3.19 17.25
N SER A 59 9.14 2.85 17.04
CA SER A 59 8.18 3.70 16.28
C SER A 59 7.94 5.06 16.93
N ARG A 60 7.98 5.14 18.25
CA ARG A 60 7.85 6.41 18.99
C ARG A 60 9.06 7.32 18.88
N ASN A 61 10.22 6.77 18.58
CA ASN A 61 11.49 7.49 18.52
C ASN A 61 11.93 7.82 17.09
N ILE A 62 11.22 7.34 16.07
CA ILE A 62 11.54 7.68 14.68
C ILE A 62 10.69 8.87 14.20
N ARG A 63 11.31 9.77 13.43
CA ARG A 63 10.60 10.79 12.69
C ARG A 63 10.32 10.26 11.28
N LEU A 64 9.06 10.00 10.98
CA LEU A 64 8.62 9.49 9.69
C LEU A 64 7.81 10.56 8.96
N GLN A 65 8.19 10.86 7.72
CA GLN A 65 7.51 11.86 6.90
C GLN A 65 7.26 11.33 5.49
N ILE A 66 6.15 11.77 4.88
CA ILE A 66 5.85 11.54 3.47
C ILE A 66 6.30 12.78 2.70
N VAL A 67 7.13 12.57 1.70
CA VAL A 67 7.66 13.62 0.83
C VAL A 67 7.21 13.33 -0.61
N HIS A 68 6.78 14.37 -1.33
CA HIS A 68 6.56 14.27 -2.77
C HIS A 68 7.65 15.04 -3.48
N THR A 69 8.20 14.40 -4.49
CA THR A 69 9.15 15.01 -5.40
C THR A 69 8.41 15.87 -6.45
N PRO A 70 9.08 16.83 -7.09
CA PRO A 70 8.43 17.69 -8.09
C PRO A 70 7.79 16.94 -9.27
N ASP A 71 8.29 15.75 -9.59
CA ASP A 71 7.74 14.85 -10.60
C ASP A 71 6.54 14.01 -10.10
N GLY A 72 6.08 14.26 -8.86
CA GLY A 72 4.91 13.60 -8.26
C GLY A 72 5.17 12.22 -7.66
N ALA A 73 6.44 11.77 -7.61
CA ALA A 73 6.75 10.53 -6.94
C ALA A 73 6.65 10.67 -5.42
N MET A 74 6.19 9.61 -4.75
CA MET A 74 6.16 9.54 -3.29
C MET A 74 7.43 8.90 -2.76
N GLU A 75 8.07 9.59 -1.83
CA GLU A 75 9.19 9.09 -1.03
C GLU A 75 8.84 9.10 0.46
N VAL A 76 9.56 8.32 1.23
CA VAL A 76 9.43 8.30 2.69
C VAL A 76 10.76 8.74 3.29
N GLU A 77 10.69 9.67 4.23
CA GLU A 77 11.84 10.13 4.99
C GLU A 77 11.79 9.57 6.41
N VAL A 78 12.90 9.01 6.87
CA VAL A 78 13.09 8.51 8.24
C VAL A 78 14.28 9.22 8.87
N ASP A 79 14.05 9.97 9.94
CA ASP A 79 15.08 10.70 10.69
C ASP A 79 15.93 11.64 9.79
N GLY A 80 15.29 12.28 8.80
CA GLY A 80 15.94 13.19 7.85
C GLY A 80 16.60 12.48 6.66
N ARG A 81 16.57 11.13 6.59
CA ARG A 81 17.07 10.36 5.45
C ARG A 81 15.92 9.94 4.54
N ARG A 82 15.98 10.34 3.28
CA ARG A 82 15.05 9.87 2.23
C ARG A 82 15.38 8.43 1.85
N LEU A 83 14.33 7.61 1.76
CA LEU A 83 14.39 6.20 1.43
C LEU A 83 13.68 5.93 0.10
N THR A 84 14.35 5.24 -0.79
CA THR A 84 13.86 4.90 -2.13
C THR A 84 13.92 3.38 -2.37
N GLY A 85 15.01 2.90 -2.92
CA GLY A 85 15.25 1.48 -3.20
C GLY A 85 15.43 0.62 -1.95
N GLU A 86 16.01 1.18 -0.89
CA GLU A 86 16.35 0.46 0.35
C GLU A 86 15.13 -0.19 1.02
N ILE A 87 13.96 0.44 0.91
CA ILE A 87 12.72 -0.11 1.49
C ILE A 87 12.02 -1.14 0.58
N ARG A 88 12.60 -1.49 -0.55
CA ARG A 88 12.00 -2.41 -1.52
C ARG A 88 12.73 -3.75 -1.62
N THR A 89 13.72 -3.98 -0.77
CA THR A 89 14.44 -5.26 -0.71
C THR A 89 13.52 -6.39 -0.23
N PRO A 90 13.82 -7.65 -0.60
CA PRO A 90 13.08 -8.81 -0.10
C PRO A 90 13.08 -8.91 1.43
N GLU A 91 14.19 -8.57 2.08
CA GLU A 91 14.34 -8.59 3.52
C GLU A 91 13.40 -7.58 4.20
N VAL A 92 13.43 -6.32 3.76
CA VAL A 92 12.53 -5.27 4.27
C VAL A 92 11.07 -5.64 3.99
N THR A 93 10.78 -6.23 2.84
CA THR A 93 9.41 -6.66 2.49
C THR A 93 8.89 -7.74 3.44
N ARG A 94 9.74 -8.71 3.84
CA ARG A 94 9.37 -9.73 4.84
C ARG A 94 9.16 -9.11 6.22
N ALA A 95 10.09 -8.28 6.68
CA ALA A 95 9.98 -7.57 7.95
C ALA A 95 8.74 -6.66 8.01
N ALA A 96 8.42 -5.97 6.92
CA ALA A 96 7.23 -5.10 6.84
C ALA A 96 5.92 -5.85 7.04
N ALA A 97 5.83 -7.12 6.64
CA ALA A 97 4.64 -7.94 6.89
C ALA A 97 4.48 -8.27 8.39
N GLN A 98 5.58 -8.45 9.13
CA GLN A 98 5.57 -8.63 10.58
C GLN A 98 5.18 -7.32 11.28
N VAL A 99 5.82 -6.22 10.90
CA VAL A 99 5.55 -4.87 11.41
C VAL A 99 4.09 -4.47 11.20
N ALA A 100 3.52 -4.76 10.02
CA ALA A 100 2.12 -4.44 9.70
C ALA A 100 1.09 -5.25 10.51
N ALA A 101 1.48 -6.34 11.14
CA ALA A 101 0.63 -7.12 12.05
C ALA A 101 0.58 -6.52 13.46
N LEU A 102 1.49 -5.62 13.83
CA LEU A 102 1.59 -5.05 15.16
C LEU A 102 0.57 -3.91 15.36
N PRO A 103 -0.36 -4.02 16.33
CA PRO A 103 -1.37 -2.99 16.60
C PRO A 103 -0.79 -1.61 16.88
N ASP A 104 0.21 -1.54 17.77
CA ASP A 104 0.85 -0.28 18.14
C ASP A 104 1.44 0.46 16.94
N ILE A 105 2.07 -0.26 16.01
CA ILE A 105 2.63 0.35 14.79
C ILE A 105 1.53 0.91 13.89
N ARG A 106 0.42 0.20 13.77
CA ARG A 106 -0.72 0.66 12.98
C ARG A 106 -1.35 1.92 13.58
N GLU A 107 -1.43 1.99 14.90
CA GLU A 107 -1.93 3.17 15.60
C GLU A 107 -1.02 4.39 15.41
N GLU A 108 0.29 4.22 15.48
CA GLU A 108 1.28 5.29 15.22
C GLU A 108 1.26 5.76 13.74
N LEU A 109 1.06 4.86 12.78
CA LEU A 109 1.05 5.22 11.37
C LEU A 109 -0.28 5.78 10.87
N ARG A 110 -1.41 5.46 11.51
CA ARG A 110 -2.74 5.93 11.08
C ARG A 110 -2.85 7.44 11.00
N PRO A 111 -2.48 8.23 12.03
CA PRO A 111 -2.57 9.69 11.96
C PRO A 111 -1.71 10.29 10.84
N ILE A 112 -0.55 9.70 10.55
CA ILE A 112 0.32 10.17 9.45
C ILE A 112 -0.38 9.98 8.10
N GLN A 113 -0.99 8.81 7.88
CA GLN A 113 -1.74 8.51 6.66
C GLN A 113 -2.96 9.43 6.53
N GLN A 114 -3.73 9.58 7.61
CA GLN A 114 -4.94 10.41 7.62
C GLN A 114 -4.66 11.89 7.43
N ALA A 115 -3.64 12.42 8.10
CA ALA A 115 -3.22 13.80 7.94
C ALA A 115 -2.83 14.09 6.49
N PHE A 116 -2.09 13.16 5.86
CA PHE A 116 -1.73 13.29 4.47
C PHE A 116 -2.94 13.26 3.54
N GLY A 117 -3.84 12.29 3.69
CA GLY A 117 -5.03 12.15 2.85
C GLY A 117 -6.04 13.29 3.00
N ARG A 118 -5.99 14.05 4.09
CA ARG A 118 -6.90 15.17 4.39
C ARG A 118 -6.30 16.56 4.17
N ARG A 119 -5.15 16.65 3.55
CA ARG A 119 -4.54 17.94 3.22
C ARG A 119 -5.44 18.77 2.31
N SER A 120 -5.74 20.00 2.73
CA SER A 120 -6.63 20.92 2.02
C SER A 120 -5.99 21.57 0.79
N ASP A 121 -4.66 21.56 0.72
CA ASP A 121 -3.89 22.07 -0.41
C ASP A 121 -3.82 21.11 -1.61
N LEU A 122 -4.39 19.90 -1.48
CA LEU A 122 -4.40 18.88 -2.52
C LEU A 122 -5.76 18.84 -3.20
N ALA A 123 -5.78 18.73 -4.54
CA ALA A 123 -6.99 18.48 -5.33
C ALA A 123 -7.63 17.12 -4.97
N GLY A 124 -6.80 16.13 -4.66
CA GLY A 124 -7.22 14.81 -4.19
C GLY A 124 -6.05 13.87 -3.96
N VAL A 125 -6.37 12.71 -3.40
CA VAL A 125 -5.40 11.65 -3.07
C VAL A 125 -5.89 10.32 -3.61
N VAL A 126 -5.00 9.56 -4.27
CA VAL A 126 -5.19 8.15 -4.60
C VAL A 126 -4.29 7.34 -3.69
N ALA A 127 -4.88 6.65 -2.74
CA ALA A 127 -4.16 5.84 -1.76
C ALA A 127 -4.29 4.35 -2.06
N GLU A 128 -3.20 3.60 -1.95
CA GLU A 128 -3.22 2.15 -2.03
C GLU A 128 -2.80 1.47 -0.74
N GLY A 129 -3.42 0.33 -0.44
CA GLY A 129 -3.13 -0.42 0.79
C GLY A 129 -3.83 -1.76 0.90
N ARG A 130 -4.32 -2.06 2.13
CA ARG A 130 -5.03 -3.30 2.48
C ARG A 130 -6.34 -3.06 3.22
N ASP A 131 -6.44 -1.97 3.93
CA ASP A 131 -7.53 -1.63 4.85
C ASP A 131 -7.88 -0.15 4.81
N LEU A 132 -7.56 0.50 3.70
CA LEU A 132 -7.76 1.95 3.56
C LEU A 132 -9.25 2.29 3.60
N GLY A 133 -10.06 1.64 2.78
CA GLY A 133 -11.49 1.90 2.71
C GLY A 133 -12.27 1.44 3.94
N THR A 134 -11.69 0.58 4.79
CA THR A 134 -12.33 0.06 6.01
C THR A 134 -11.88 0.74 7.29
N LYS A 135 -10.59 1.14 7.39
CA LYS A 135 -9.97 1.59 8.66
C LYS A 135 -9.29 2.96 8.57
N ILE A 136 -8.60 3.28 7.49
CA ILE A 136 -7.82 4.51 7.41
C ILE A 136 -8.67 5.67 6.89
N PHE A 137 -9.40 5.44 5.80
CA PHE A 137 -10.29 6.41 5.14
C PHE A 137 -11.70 5.82 4.94
N PRO A 138 -12.42 5.46 6.02
CA PRO A 138 -13.78 4.93 5.89
C PRO A 138 -14.73 5.94 5.24
N GLU A 139 -14.37 7.22 5.23
CA GLU A 139 -15.09 8.31 4.58
C GLU A 139 -14.66 8.55 3.11
N ALA A 140 -13.73 7.77 2.56
CA ALA A 140 -13.28 7.93 1.18
C ALA A 140 -14.45 7.86 0.19
N GLN A 141 -14.44 8.75 -0.78
CA GLN A 141 -15.56 8.94 -1.71
C GLN A 141 -15.61 7.85 -2.78
N ALA A 142 -14.48 7.34 -3.18
CA ALA A 142 -14.39 6.22 -4.10
C ALA A 142 -13.50 5.14 -3.51
N LYS A 143 -14.05 3.95 -3.30
CA LYS A 143 -13.35 2.81 -2.73
C LYS A 143 -13.34 1.68 -3.72
N PHE A 144 -12.16 1.12 -3.95
CA PHE A 144 -11.96 -0.02 -4.84
C PHE A 144 -11.28 -1.14 -4.09
N PHE A 145 -11.67 -2.36 -4.43
CA PHE A 145 -11.03 -3.56 -3.93
C PHE A 145 -10.62 -4.44 -5.11
N PHE A 146 -9.31 -4.62 -5.30
CA PHE A 146 -8.81 -5.46 -6.38
C PHE A 146 -8.74 -6.92 -5.97
N ARG A 147 -9.10 -7.79 -6.91
CA ARG A 147 -8.86 -9.23 -6.85
C ARG A 147 -8.08 -9.63 -8.09
N ALA A 148 -7.32 -10.71 -7.99
CA ALA A 148 -6.74 -11.39 -9.13
C ALA A 148 -6.36 -12.81 -8.73
N ASP A 149 -6.36 -13.75 -9.69
CA ASP A 149 -5.93 -15.12 -9.47
C ASP A 149 -4.52 -15.19 -8.88
N ALA A 150 -4.30 -16.15 -7.98
CA ALA A 150 -3.02 -16.33 -7.31
C ALA A 150 -1.87 -16.57 -8.30
N ALA A 151 -2.11 -17.36 -9.35
CA ALA A 151 -1.12 -17.62 -10.40
C ALA A 151 -0.75 -16.33 -11.17
N GLU A 152 -1.74 -15.52 -11.54
CA GLU A 152 -1.50 -14.26 -12.25
C GLU A 152 -0.77 -13.24 -11.36
N ARG A 153 -1.11 -13.14 -10.07
CA ARG A 153 -0.41 -12.28 -9.11
C ARG A 153 1.05 -12.70 -8.94
N ALA A 154 1.31 -14.01 -8.86
CA ALA A 154 2.65 -14.56 -8.78
C ALA A 154 3.47 -14.25 -10.06
N ARG A 155 2.87 -14.41 -11.23
CA ARG A 155 3.49 -14.09 -12.52
C ARG A 155 3.87 -12.61 -12.60
N ARG A 156 2.94 -11.70 -12.26
CA ARG A 156 3.20 -10.25 -12.23
C ARG A 156 4.33 -9.92 -11.26
N ARG A 157 4.26 -10.45 -10.05
CA ARG A 157 5.29 -10.18 -9.02
C ARG A 157 6.65 -10.73 -9.42
N HIS A 158 6.71 -11.92 -9.99
CA HIS A 158 7.95 -12.52 -10.47
C HIS A 158 8.59 -11.68 -11.61
N ALA A 159 7.76 -11.14 -12.50
CA ALA A 159 8.23 -10.25 -13.57
C ALA A 159 8.86 -8.94 -13.03
N GLU A 160 8.34 -8.41 -11.91
CA GLU A 160 8.83 -7.20 -11.24
C GLU A 160 10.13 -7.42 -10.43
N LEU A 161 10.52 -8.67 -10.15
CA LEU A 161 11.73 -8.96 -9.37
C LEU A 161 12.99 -8.53 -10.13
N PRO A 162 14.01 -7.98 -9.43
CA PRO A 162 15.33 -7.79 -9.99
C PRO A 162 15.89 -9.11 -10.55
N VAL A 163 16.77 -9.03 -11.55
CA VAL A 163 17.35 -10.22 -12.20
C VAL A 163 18.00 -11.15 -11.17
N ALA A 164 18.70 -10.61 -10.19
CA ALA A 164 19.33 -11.40 -9.11
C ALA A 164 18.32 -12.19 -8.26
N ASP A 165 17.09 -11.65 -8.07
CA ASP A 165 16.07 -12.27 -7.24
C ASP A 165 15.16 -13.21 -8.06
N LYS A 166 15.22 -13.18 -9.40
CA LYS A 166 14.50 -14.12 -10.29
C LYS A 166 14.98 -15.56 -10.20
N ALA A 167 16.14 -15.80 -9.56
CA ALA A 167 16.58 -17.16 -9.19
C ALA A 167 15.59 -17.86 -8.25
N LEU A 168 14.81 -17.10 -7.49
CA LEU A 168 13.59 -17.60 -6.82
C LEU A 168 12.57 -17.94 -7.91
N GLY A 169 12.23 -19.20 -8.07
CA GLY A 169 11.28 -19.66 -9.07
C GLY A 169 9.87 -19.07 -8.88
N LEU A 170 9.06 -19.12 -9.92
CA LEU A 170 7.67 -18.63 -9.91
C LEU A 170 6.85 -19.24 -8.75
N GLU A 171 7.04 -20.54 -8.48
CA GLU A 171 6.32 -21.25 -7.43
C GLU A 171 6.70 -20.75 -6.03
N GLU A 172 7.96 -20.41 -5.80
CA GLU A 172 8.39 -19.82 -4.53
C GLU A 172 7.85 -18.40 -4.36
N THR A 173 7.82 -17.63 -5.44
CA THR A 173 7.16 -16.30 -5.46
C THR A 173 5.68 -16.44 -5.10
N ARG A 174 4.98 -17.44 -5.64
CA ARG A 174 3.58 -17.73 -5.34
C ARG A 174 3.38 -18.05 -3.86
N ARG A 175 4.15 -19.01 -3.32
CA ARG A 175 4.08 -19.37 -1.89
C ARG A 175 4.31 -18.17 -0.96
N ALA A 176 5.26 -17.31 -1.30
CA ALA A 176 5.55 -16.10 -0.53
C ALA A 176 4.39 -15.10 -0.56
N LEU A 177 3.71 -14.96 -1.71
CA LEU A 177 2.51 -14.12 -1.84
C LEU A 177 1.32 -14.70 -1.06
N ASP A 178 1.05 -15.98 -1.21
CA ASP A 178 -0.06 -16.65 -0.53
C ASP A 178 0.11 -16.56 1.00
N ALA A 179 1.30 -16.87 1.52
CA ALA A 179 1.61 -16.72 2.94
C ALA A 179 1.52 -15.27 3.46
N ARG A 180 1.72 -14.28 2.59
CA ARG A 180 1.52 -12.87 2.92
C ARG A 180 0.04 -12.52 2.96
N ASP A 181 -0.70 -12.94 1.95
CA ASP A 181 -2.13 -12.64 1.86
C ASP A 181 -2.92 -13.34 2.98
N ASP A 182 -2.55 -14.57 3.34
CA ASP A 182 -3.12 -15.27 4.51
C ASP A 182 -2.92 -14.45 5.79
N ARG A 183 -1.72 -13.95 6.02
CA ARG A 183 -1.43 -13.07 7.17
C ARG A 183 -2.23 -11.78 7.11
N ASP A 184 -2.34 -11.14 5.94
CA ASP A 184 -3.10 -9.90 5.77
C ASP A 184 -4.62 -10.15 6.00
N GLN A 185 -5.16 -11.32 5.63
CA GLN A 185 -6.57 -11.69 5.81
C GLN A 185 -6.91 -12.13 7.24
N THR A 186 -6.01 -12.87 7.89
CA THR A 186 -6.27 -13.50 9.20
C THR A 186 -5.84 -12.64 10.38
N ARG A 187 -5.16 -11.52 10.15
CA ARG A 187 -4.77 -10.62 11.25
C ARG A 187 -6.00 -10.10 11.98
N GLU A 188 -5.92 -10.08 13.31
CA GLU A 188 -7.00 -9.68 14.20
C GLU A 188 -7.41 -8.21 13.97
N ILE A 189 -6.42 -7.34 13.73
CA ILE A 189 -6.64 -5.91 13.55
C ILE A 189 -6.51 -5.53 12.09
N ALA A 190 -7.56 -4.89 11.55
CA ALA A 190 -7.62 -4.39 10.19
C ALA A 190 -7.30 -5.47 9.12
N PRO A 191 -8.04 -6.58 9.08
CA PRO A 191 -7.85 -7.61 8.07
C PRO A 191 -8.02 -7.06 6.66
N LEU A 192 -7.38 -7.71 5.69
CA LEU A 192 -7.60 -7.42 4.28
C LEU A 192 -9.04 -7.80 3.91
N ALA A 193 -9.90 -6.81 3.78
CA ALA A 193 -11.30 -6.98 3.43
C ALA A 193 -11.80 -5.81 2.58
N ALA A 194 -12.73 -6.10 1.67
CA ALA A 194 -13.41 -5.06 0.92
C ALA A 194 -14.32 -4.25 1.86
N ALA A 195 -14.29 -2.93 1.75
CA ALA A 195 -15.29 -2.09 2.38
C ALA A 195 -16.68 -2.39 1.78
N LYS A 196 -17.74 -2.23 2.56
CA LYS A 196 -19.12 -2.56 2.11
C LYS A 196 -19.53 -1.80 0.86
N ASP A 197 -19.05 -0.59 0.69
CA ASP A 197 -19.30 0.34 -0.40
C ASP A 197 -18.18 0.35 -1.45
N ALA A 198 -17.23 -0.59 -1.37
CA ALA A 198 -16.15 -0.69 -2.35
C ALA A 198 -16.61 -1.37 -3.65
N VAL A 199 -16.21 -0.81 -4.78
CA VAL A 199 -16.32 -1.46 -6.08
C VAL A 199 -15.23 -2.53 -6.19
N VAL A 200 -15.64 -3.78 -6.32
CA VAL A 200 -14.71 -4.91 -6.51
C VAL A 200 -14.36 -5.03 -7.98
N ILE A 201 -13.06 -5.04 -8.30
CA ILE A 201 -12.55 -5.22 -9.66
C ILE A 201 -11.66 -6.45 -9.69
N ASP A 202 -12.04 -7.45 -10.49
CA ASP A 202 -11.16 -8.57 -10.83
C ASP A 202 -10.23 -8.12 -11.96
N THR A 203 -8.93 -8.08 -11.64
CA THR A 203 -7.89 -7.61 -12.55
C THR A 203 -7.17 -8.76 -13.26
N THR A 204 -7.60 -10.01 -13.10
CA THR A 204 -6.90 -11.20 -13.59
C THR A 204 -6.59 -11.10 -15.08
N GLN A 205 -7.58 -10.73 -15.90
CA GLN A 205 -7.46 -10.66 -17.35
C GLN A 205 -7.58 -9.25 -17.92
N LEU A 206 -7.58 -8.24 -17.05
CA LEU A 206 -7.70 -6.86 -17.49
C LEU A 206 -6.33 -6.23 -17.72
N SER A 207 -6.22 -5.43 -18.76
CA SER A 207 -5.10 -4.52 -18.94
C SER A 207 -5.15 -3.40 -17.89
N VAL A 208 -4.02 -2.71 -17.68
CA VAL A 208 -3.97 -1.54 -16.80
C VAL A 208 -4.94 -0.46 -17.30
N ASP A 209 -5.03 -0.24 -18.60
CA ASP A 209 -5.91 0.77 -19.19
C ASP A 209 -7.38 0.44 -18.99
N ASP A 210 -7.79 -0.82 -19.13
CA ASP A 210 -9.17 -1.24 -18.84
C ASP A 210 -9.57 -0.97 -17.37
N VAL A 211 -8.67 -1.29 -16.44
CA VAL A 211 -8.91 -1.05 -15.02
C VAL A 211 -9.00 0.45 -14.73
N VAL A 212 -8.07 1.23 -15.29
CA VAL A 212 -8.06 2.70 -15.14
C VAL A 212 -9.35 3.32 -15.68
N GLU A 213 -9.79 2.91 -16.86
CA GLU A 213 -11.03 3.42 -17.47
C GLU A 213 -12.26 3.11 -16.61
N ARG A 214 -12.37 1.86 -16.12
CA ARG A 214 -13.46 1.47 -15.21
C ARG A 214 -13.47 2.31 -13.93
N MET A 215 -12.30 2.54 -13.35
CA MET A 215 -12.19 3.34 -12.14
C MET A 215 -12.55 4.80 -12.37
N LEU A 216 -12.08 5.41 -13.48
CA LEU A 216 -12.40 6.80 -13.80
C LEU A 216 -13.90 7.03 -13.93
N ARG A 217 -14.62 6.15 -14.62
CA ARG A 217 -16.10 6.25 -14.72
C ARG A 217 -16.77 6.28 -13.34
N VAL A 218 -16.32 5.44 -12.42
CA VAL A 218 -16.87 5.42 -11.04
C VAL A 218 -16.50 6.69 -10.28
N ILE A 219 -15.25 7.16 -10.41
CA ILE A 219 -14.76 8.36 -9.72
C ILE A 219 -15.53 9.61 -10.21
N GLU A 220 -15.73 9.74 -11.52
CA GLU A 220 -16.48 10.83 -12.14
C GLU A 220 -17.93 10.86 -11.67
N HIS A 221 -18.59 9.70 -11.64
CA HIS A 221 -19.96 9.59 -11.12
C HIS A 221 -20.04 10.03 -9.66
N LYS A 222 -19.13 9.53 -8.81
CA LYS A 222 -19.06 9.92 -7.39
C LYS A 222 -18.70 11.39 -7.17
N ALA A 223 -17.98 12.01 -8.10
CA ALA A 223 -17.67 13.43 -8.05
C ALA A 223 -18.87 14.29 -8.46
N ALA A 224 -19.70 13.82 -9.42
CA ALA A 224 -20.92 14.51 -9.85
C ALA A 224 -21.99 14.53 -8.77
N ASP A 225 -22.19 13.43 -8.04
CA ASP A 225 -23.15 13.30 -6.94
C ASP A 225 -22.90 14.26 -5.75
N ARG A 226 -21.79 14.99 -5.76
CA ARG A 226 -21.38 15.93 -4.69
C ARG A 226 -21.56 17.40 -5.04
N ARG A 227 -21.95 17.69 -6.28
CA ARG A 227 -22.27 19.06 -6.74
C ARG A 227 -23.73 19.35 -6.56
#